data_81137a7913fa85d6eb98211db0e11035
#
_entry.id   81137a7913fa85d6eb98211db0e11035
#
_cell.length_a   1.000
_cell.length_b   1.000
_cell.length_c   1.000
_cell.angle_alpha   90.00
_cell.angle_beta   90.00
_cell.angle_gamma   90.00
#
_symmetry.space_group_name_H-M   'P 1'
#
loop_
_entity.id
_entity.type
_entity.pdbx_description
1 polymer ?
#
loop_
_entity_poly.entity_id
_entity_poly.type
_entity_poly.pdbx_seq_one_letter_code
_entity_poly.pdbx_strand_id
1 'polypeptide(L)'
;RLENDKTIAAGKDITISADGHVTNTGTVGAGINEAGGLTETGTLEIQSGRVDNRQGTLLAGNHLGISSGSFSNEKGQISGYGTFHASAEEINNTDGKISFIGDISVKAKDIANDRGRFTTESSLFLRGNTVTNEKGTVIAGGDASLYGTSFNNTEGNIITGKDMELVMPWIRNRGGTLSAKGSMKMTAEKELDNETGRLLSDGDMDISASVLNNKNGTASSGKNITIKGTRLDNAGGTLSARDGITLHADRSVNNAKGKIQSSRDIFLSAAVLDNREGKIVS
;
A
#
# COMPACT_ATOMS: atom_id res chain seq x y z
N ARG A 1 24.78 4.11 -21.71
CA ARG A 1 23.41 4.41 -22.11
C ARG A 1 22.83 3.30 -22.95
N LEU A 2 21.59 2.88 -22.68
CA LEU A 2 20.84 1.94 -23.50
C LEU A 2 19.51 2.60 -23.87
N GLU A 3 19.10 2.51 -25.14
CA GLU A 3 17.80 2.93 -25.63
C GLU A 3 17.15 1.76 -26.38
N ASN A 4 15.92 1.42 -26.02
CA ASN A 4 15.13 0.38 -26.66
C ASN A 4 13.74 0.90 -27.01
N ASP A 5 13.42 0.92 -28.30
CA ASP A 5 12.10 1.25 -28.85
C ASP A 5 11.41 0.05 -29.53
N LYS A 6 12.08 -1.10 -29.54
CA LYS A 6 11.63 -2.36 -30.12
C LYS A 6 11.59 -3.46 -29.07
N THR A 7 12.19 -4.59 -29.38
CA THR A 7 12.19 -5.77 -28.51
C THR A 7 13.61 -6.23 -28.23
N ILE A 8 13.92 -6.38 -26.94
CA ILE A 8 15.04 -7.14 -26.42
C ILE A 8 14.47 -8.34 -25.70
N ALA A 9 14.72 -9.55 -26.18
CA ALA A 9 14.16 -10.75 -25.57
C ALA A 9 15.19 -11.87 -25.49
N ALA A 10 15.13 -12.66 -24.41
CA ALA A 10 15.92 -13.87 -24.25
C ALA A 10 15.05 -15.00 -23.64
N GLY A 11 15.35 -16.23 -24.05
CA GLY A 11 14.71 -17.44 -23.48
C GLY A 11 15.09 -17.72 -22.01
N LYS A 12 16.13 -17.06 -21.52
CA LYS A 12 16.61 -17.12 -20.14
C LYS A 12 16.84 -15.71 -19.61
N ASP A 13 18.00 -15.45 -19.06
CA ASP A 13 18.31 -14.25 -18.32
C ASP A 13 18.75 -13.09 -19.21
N ILE A 14 18.43 -11.88 -18.79
CA ILE A 14 18.92 -10.63 -19.32
C ILE A 14 19.50 -9.80 -18.18
N THR A 15 20.74 -9.36 -18.33
CA THR A 15 21.36 -8.39 -17.44
C THR A 15 21.69 -7.12 -18.22
N ILE A 16 21.17 -6.00 -17.80
CA ILE A 16 21.45 -4.67 -18.35
C ILE A 16 22.21 -3.86 -17.30
N SER A 17 23.44 -3.51 -17.62
CA SER A 17 24.25 -2.62 -16.77
C SER A 17 24.66 -1.39 -17.57
N ALA A 18 24.38 -0.20 -17.05
CA ALA A 18 24.73 1.07 -17.69
C ALA A 18 24.98 2.16 -16.65
N ASP A 19 26.14 2.77 -16.71
CA ASP A 19 26.51 3.85 -15.75
C ASP A 19 25.56 5.06 -15.81
N GLY A 20 24.94 5.32 -16.96
CA GLY A 20 24.05 6.46 -17.17
C GLY A 20 22.57 6.09 -17.14
N HIS A 21 21.96 5.97 -18.34
CA HIS A 21 20.52 5.81 -18.49
C HIS A 21 20.17 4.55 -19.28
N VAL A 22 19.12 3.88 -18.83
CA VAL A 22 18.37 2.85 -19.57
C VAL A 22 16.99 3.43 -19.88
N THR A 23 16.67 3.57 -21.16
CA THR A 23 15.37 4.04 -21.65
C THR A 23 14.70 2.92 -22.43
N ASN A 24 13.50 2.53 -22.02
CA ASN A 24 12.71 1.51 -22.70
C ASN A 24 11.30 2.05 -23.00
N THR A 25 10.99 2.20 -24.29
CA THR A 25 9.64 2.48 -24.78
C THR A 25 9.07 1.29 -25.57
N GLY A 26 9.90 0.27 -25.78
CA GLY A 26 9.52 -1.00 -26.37
C GLY A 26 9.31 -2.10 -25.33
N THR A 27 9.80 -3.30 -25.61
CA THR A 27 9.71 -4.45 -24.71
C THR A 27 11.10 -4.97 -24.37
N VAL A 28 11.34 -5.25 -23.08
CA VAL A 28 12.48 -6.03 -22.61
C VAL A 28 11.93 -7.24 -21.85
N GLY A 29 12.26 -8.46 -22.27
CA GLY A 29 11.69 -9.68 -21.70
C GLY A 29 12.70 -10.80 -21.53
N ALA A 30 12.88 -11.26 -20.28
CA ALA A 30 13.64 -12.46 -19.91
C ALA A 30 12.69 -13.64 -19.68
N GLY A 31 13.05 -14.82 -20.18
CA GLY A 31 12.18 -16.00 -20.17
C GLY A 31 11.15 -16.03 -21.28
N ILE A 32 11.44 -15.40 -22.41
CA ILE A 32 10.57 -15.40 -23.60
C ILE A 32 10.91 -16.61 -24.48
N ASN A 33 9.95 -17.50 -24.70
CA ASN A 33 10.14 -18.67 -25.57
C ASN A 33 10.10 -18.29 -27.07
N GLU A 34 10.39 -19.25 -27.93
CA GLU A 34 10.41 -19.06 -29.38
C GLU A 34 9.06 -18.58 -29.98
N ALA A 35 7.96 -18.91 -29.31
CA ALA A 35 6.63 -18.45 -29.71
C ALA A 35 6.29 -17.04 -29.20
N GLY A 36 7.22 -16.38 -28.49
CA GLY A 36 7.02 -15.03 -27.91
C GLY A 36 6.28 -15.02 -26.57
N GLY A 37 5.98 -16.18 -25.99
CA GLY A 37 5.30 -16.29 -24.70
C GLY A 37 6.27 -16.20 -23.51
N LEU A 38 5.84 -15.58 -22.42
CA LEU A 38 6.59 -15.57 -21.17
C LEU A 38 6.49 -16.95 -20.49
N THR A 39 7.61 -17.46 -20.02
CA THR A 39 7.72 -18.71 -19.25
C THR A 39 7.98 -18.39 -17.78
N GLU A 40 7.91 -19.38 -16.90
CA GLU A 40 8.22 -19.22 -15.46
C GLU A 40 9.74 -19.12 -15.17
N THR A 41 10.57 -19.08 -16.17
CA THR A 41 12.04 -18.98 -16.06
C THR A 41 12.53 -17.68 -16.66
N GLY A 42 13.75 -17.28 -16.31
CA GLY A 42 14.38 -16.07 -16.83
C GLY A 42 14.31 -14.89 -15.86
N THR A 43 15.49 -14.37 -15.59
CA THR A 43 15.69 -13.23 -14.69
C THR A 43 16.05 -12.00 -15.51
N LEU A 44 15.40 -10.87 -15.22
CA LEU A 44 15.75 -9.58 -15.78
C LEU A 44 16.35 -8.71 -14.67
N GLU A 45 17.64 -8.41 -14.80
CA GLU A 45 18.35 -7.49 -13.90
C GLU A 45 18.72 -6.20 -14.63
N ILE A 46 18.35 -5.05 -14.05
CA ILE A 46 18.69 -3.74 -14.58
C ILE A 46 19.40 -2.92 -13.52
N GLN A 47 20.64 -2.55 -13.79
CA GLN A 47 21.43 -1.65 -12.96
C GLN A 47 21.82 -0.40 -13.75
N SER A 48 21.43 0.79 -13.28
CA SER A 48 21.69 2.03 -14.02
C SER A 48 21.55 3.26 -13.11
N GLY A 49 22.16 4.38 -13.49
CA GLY A 49 21.91 5.66 -12.83
C GLY A 49 20.44 6.08 -12.92
N ARG A 50 19.79 5.80 -14.05
CA ARG A 50 18.34 6.02 -14.26
C ARG A 50 17.74 4.93 -15.12
N VAL A 51 16.57 4.43 -14.72
CA VAL A 51 15.72 3.53 -15.52
C VAL A 51 14.44 4.25 -15.88
N ASP A 52 14.18 4.39 -17.17
CA ASP A 52 12.99 5.01 -17.74
C ASP A 52 12.24 3.98 -18.57
N ASN A 53 11.17 3.42 -17.99
CA ASN A 53 10.25 2.47 -18.66
C ASN A 53 8.89 3.13 -18.96
N ARG A 54 8.87 4.44 -19.17
CA ARG A 54 7.62 5.13 -19.50
C ARG A 54 7.03 4.60 -20.79
N GLN A 55 5.76 4.15 -20.73
CA GLN A 55 5.03 3.52 -21.83
C GLN A 55 5.66 2.21 -22.35
N GLY A 56 6.79 1.77 -21.79
CA GLY A 56 7.46 0.53 -22.15
C GLY A 56 6.96 -0.67 -21.35
N THR A 57 7.46 -1.84 -21.75
CA THR A 57 7.12 -3.12 -21.10
C THR A 57 8.39 -3.82 -20.63
N LEU A 58 8.39 -4.25 -19.36
CA LEU A 58 9.41 -5.15 -18.80
C LEU A 58 8.75 -6.45 -18.39
N LEU A 59 9.34 -7.57 -18.79
CA LEU A 59 8.84 -8.91 -18.51
C LEU A 59 9.94 -9.79 -17.90
N ALA A 60 9.60 -10.56 -16.88
CA ALA A 60 10.51 -11.57 -16.33
C ALA A 60 9.75 -12.81 -15.89
N GLY A 61 10.24 -13.97 -16.26
CA GLY A 61 9.62 -15.24 -15.87
C GLY A 61 9.80 -15.56 -14.40
N ASN A 62 11.00 -15.41 -13.87
CA ASN A 62 11.34 -15.78 -12.50
C ASN A 62 11.55 -14.58 -11.58
N HIS A 63 12.42 -13.66 -11.97
CA HIS A 63 12.77 -12.50 -11.15
C HIS A 63 12.99 -11.27 -11.99
N LEU A 64 12.52 -10.12 -11.52
CA LEU A 64 12.83 -8.81 -12.06
C LEU A 64 13.45 -7.92 -10.97
N GLY A 65 14.71 -7.56 -11.17
CA GLY A 65 15.46 -6.68 -10.30
C GLY A 65 15.76 -5.34 -10.96
N ILE A 66 15.52 -4.24 -10.26
CA ILE A 66 15.92 -2.89 -10.69
C ILE A 66 16.69 -2.22 -9.56
N SER A 67 17.93 -1.80 -9.86
CA SER A 67 18.75 -0.98 -8.98
C SER A 67 19.17 0.29 -9.71
N SER A 68 18.70 1.45 -9.23
CA SER A 68 18.95 2.72 -9.94
C SER A 68 18.90 3.94 -8.99
N GLY A 69 19.42 5.08 -9.44
CA GLY A 69 19.19 6.35 -8.76
C GLY A 69 17.74 6.79 -8.88
N SER A 70 17.12 6.64 -10.08
CA SER A 70 15.69 6.88 -10.27
C SER A 70 15.07 5.87 -11.22
N PHE A 71 13.84 5.46 -10.93
CA PHE A 71 13.07 4.52 -11.75
C PHE A 71 11.69 5.05 -12.06
N SER A 72 11.35 5.17 -13.33
CA SER A 72 10.01 5.57 -13.81
C SER A 72 9.37 4.45 -14.63
N ASN A 73 8.16 4.06 -14.20
CA ASN A 73 7.24 3.18 -14.93
C ASN A 73 5.92 3.93 -15.24
N GLU A 74 5.98 5.26 -15.40
CA GLU A 74 4.78 6.06 -15.73
C GLU A 74 4.12 5.56 -17.02
N LYS A 75 2.84 5.16 -16.92
CA LYS A 75 2.08 4.53 -18.01
C LYS A 75 2.73 3.28 -18.62
N GLY A 76 3.80 2.77 -18.00
CA GLY A 76 4.48 1.54 -18.40
C GLY A 76 3.87 0.28 -17.79
N GLN A 77 4.32 -0.86 -18.25
CA GLN A 77 3.90 -2.17 -17.76
C GLN A 77 5.11 -3.00 -17.32
N ILE A 78 4.99 -3.61 -16.15
CA ILE A 78 5.98 -4.55 -15.62
C ILE A 78 5.23 -5.77 -15.13
N SER A 79 5.62 -6.95 -15.57
CA SER A 79 4.96 -8.17 -15.14
C SER A 79 5.88 -9.39 -15.14
N GLY A 80 5.52 -10.37 -14.31
CA GLY A 80 6.24 -11.63 -14.21
C GLY A 80 5.52 -12.66 -13.35
N TYR A 81 6.01 -13.90 -13.42
CA TYR A 81 5.49 -14.98 -12.58
C TYR A 81 6.18 -15.05 -11.22
N GLY A 82 7.47 -14.76 -11.14
CA GLY A 82 8.23 -14.80 -9.90
C GLY A 82 8.13 -13.51 -9.09
N THR A 83 9.26 -12.96 -8.68
CA THR A 83 9.34 -11.81 -7.77
C THR A 83 9.76 -10.52 -8.46
N PHE A 84 9.36 -9.39 -7.89
CA PHE A 84 9.80 -8.06 -8.30
C PHE A 84 10.50 -7.35 -7.16
N HIS A 85 11.75 -6.95 -7.40
CA HIS A 85 12.50 -6.10 -6.48
C HIS A 85 12.93 -4.81 -7.15
N ALA A 86 12.64 -3.67 -6.55
CA ALA A 86 13.12 -2.38 -7.00
C ALA A 86 13.74 -1.58 -5.86
N SER A 87 14.92 -0.99 -6.12
CA SER A 87 15.60 -0.10 -5.20
C SER A 87 16.08 1.14 -5.95
N ALA A 88 15.66 2.33 -5.49
CA ALA A 88 16.04 3.62 -6.07
C ALA A 88 15.93 4.76 -5.04
N GLU A 89 16.35 5.98 -5.39
CA GLU A 89 15.97 7.16 -4.60
C GLU A 89 14.50 7.53 -4.85
N GLU A 90 14.07 7.49 -6.12
CA GLU A 90 12.70 7.79 -6.53
C GLU A 90 12.15 6.67 -7.41
N ILE A 91 10.93 6.22 -7.11
CA ILE A 91 10.18 5.26 -7.92
C ILE A 91 8.83 5.86 -8.27
N ASN A 92 8.59 6.01 -9.58
CA ASN A 92 7.34 6.55 -10.11
C ASN A 92 6.60 5.49 -10.94
N ASN A 93 5.46 5.01 -10.41
CA ASN A 93 4.51 4.12 -11.08
C ASN A 93 3.17 4.84 -11.39
N THR A 94 3.18 6.16 -11.54
CA THR A 94 1.96 6.93 -11.85
C THR A 94 1.34 6.45 -13.16
N ASP A 95 0.04 6.13 -13.13
CA ASP A 95 -0.71 5.53 -14.25
C ASP A 95 -0.10 4.21 -14.77
N GLY A 96 0.96 3.69 -14.15
CA GLY A 96 1.68 2.48 -14.55
C GLY A 96 1.11 1.22 -13.90
N LYS A 97 1.54 0.06 -14.39
CA LYS A 97 1.13 -1.25 -13.85
C LYS A 97 2.35 -2.10 -13.52
N ILE A 98 2.35 -2.65 -12.32
CA ILE A 98 3.33 -3.64 -11.86
C ILE A 98 2.54 -4.85 -11.34
N SER A 99 2.73 -6.03 -11.95
CA SER A 99 1.95 -7.22 -11.66
C SER A 99 2.82 -8.47 -11.63
N PHE A 100 2.86 -9.17 -10.49
CA PHE A 100 3.61 -10.39 -10.29
C PHE A 100 2.76 -11.45 -9.56
N ILE A 101 3.11 -12.74 -9.72
CA ILE A 101 2.52 -13.80 -8.90
C ILE A 101 3.26 -13.87 -7.55
N GLY A 102 4.58 -13.83 -7.56
CA GLY A 102 5.41 -13.81 -6.35
C GLY A 102 5.48 -12.44 -5.68
N ASP A 103 6.32 -12.33 -4.67
CA ASP A 103 6.42 -11.14 -3.84
C ASP A 103 6.85 -9.89 -4.61
N ILE A 104 6.28 -8.75 -4.22
CA ILE A 104 6.72 -7.43 -4.66
C ILE A 104 7.42 -6.72 -3.49
N SER A 105 8.67 -6.32 -3.69
CA SER A 105 9.46 -5.54 -2.72
C SER A 105 10.02 -4.29 -3.36
N VAL A 106 9.59 -3.13 -2.86
CA VAL A 106 10.00 -1.81 -3.35
C VAL A 106 10.61 -1.00 -2.22
N LYS A 107 11.81 -0.49 -2.42
CA LYS A 107 12.51 0.38 -1.48
C LYS A 107 12.96 1.65 -2.20
N ALA A 108 12.54 2.80 -1.70
CA ALA A 108 12.99 4.09 -2.23
C ALA A 108 12.89 5.18 -1.16
N LYS A 109 13.43 6.36 -1.45
CA LYS A 109 13.11 7.54 -0.65
C LYS A 109 11.67 7.97 -0.90
N ASP A 110 11.28 8.04 -2.18
CA ASP A 110 9.93 8.40 -2.57
C ASP A 110 9.34 7.35 -3.53
N ILE A 111 8.13 6.88 -3.21
CA ILE A 111 7.37 5.89 -4.00
C ILE A 111 6.04 6.51 -4.39
N ALA A 112 5.80 6.70 -5.69
CA ALA A 112 4.54 7.18 -6.22
C ALA A 112 3.82 6.07 -6.99
N ASN A 113 2.57 5.77 -6.59
CA ASN A 113 1.65 4.86 -7.30
C ASN A 113 0.32 5.57 -7.60
N ASP A 114 0.36 6.88 -7.85
CA ASP A 114 -0.84 7.68 -8.07
C ASP A 114 -1.54 7.28 -9.36
N ARG A 115 -2.82 6.89 -9.27
CA ARG A 115 -3.59 6.25 -10.36
C ARG A 115 -2.93 4.99 -10.94
N GLY A 116 -1.81 4.57 -10.36
CA GLY A 116 -1.07 3.38 -10.75
C GLY A 116 -1.60 2.11 -10.09
N ARG A 117 -1.00 0.97 -10.43
CA ARG A 117 -1.40 -0.32 -9.88
C ARG A 117 -0.21 -1.18 -9.52
N PHE A 118 -0.19 -1.67 -8.28
CA PHE A 118 0.60 -2.81 -7.83
C PHE A 118 -0.33 -4.00 -7.61
N THR A 119 0.02 -5.16 -8.15
CA THR A 119 -0.75 -6.39 -7.95
C THR A 119 0.19 -7.56 -7.75
N THR A 120 -0.03 -8.35 -6.70
CA THR A 120 0.64 -9.62 -6.49
C THR A 120 -0.34 -10.65 -5.91
N GLU A 121 -0.15 -11.92 -6.22
CA GLU A 121 -0.86 -13.02 -5.54
C GLU A 121 -0.21 -13.39 -4.20
N SER A 122 1.02 -12.94 -3.96
CA SER A 122 1.80 -13.14 -2.75
C SER A 122 1.83 -11.87 -1.88
N SER A 123 2.94 -11.59 -1.21
CA SER A 123 3.07 -10.48 -0.29
C SER A 123 3.68 -9.23 -0.93
N LEU A 124 3.32 -8.06 -0.39
CA LEU A 124 3.83 -6.78 -0.83
C LEU A 124 4.58 -6.08 0.31
N PHE A 125 5.76 -5.59 0.00
CA PHE A 125 6.56 -4.76 0.89
C PHE A 125 6.93 -3.44 0.22
N LEU A 126 6.50 -2.31 0.82
CA LEU A 126 6.88 -0.96 0.40
C LEU A 126 7.61 -0.26 1.54
N ARG A 127 8.78 0.30 1.25
CA ARG A 127 9.51 1.10 2.23
C ARG A 127 10.01 2.39 1.59
N GLY A 128 9.50 3.53 2.09
CA GLY A 128 9.90 4.85 1.59
C GLY A 128 9.65 5.96 2.61
N ASN A 129 10.40 7.06 2.52
CA ASN A 129 10.07 8.23 3.34
C ASN A 129 8.66 8.72 2.99
N THR A 130 8.39 8.87 1.70
CA THR A 130 7.05 9.19 1.19
C THR A 130 6.52 8.04 0.33
N VAL A 131 5.31 7.59 0.60
CA VAL A 131 4.59 6.63 -0.23
C VAL A 131 3.24 7.23 -0.59
N THR A 132 2.97 7.40 -1.89
CA THR A 132 1.68 7.89 -2.38
C THR A 132 0.96 6.83 -3.21
N ASN A 133 -0.36 6.76 -3.03
CA ASN A 133 -1.28 5.89 -3.75
C ASN A 133 -2.60 6.64 -4.03
N GLU A 134 -2.51 7.94 -4.37
CA GLU A 134 -3.70 8.75 -4.64
C GLU A 134 -4.46 8.20 -5.86
N LYS A 135 -5.73 7.82 -5.64
CA LYS A 135 -6.55 7.16 -6.66
C LYS A 135 -5.93 5.90 -7.25
N GLY A 136 -4.81 5.45 -6.67
CA GLY A 136 -4.10 4.23 -7.08
C GLY A 136 -4.70 2.98 -6.46
N THR A 137 -4.22 1.83 -6.91
CA THR A 137 -4.67 0.53 -6.42
C THR A 137 -3.50 -0.36 -6.09
N VAL A 138 -3.53 -0.93 -4.90
CA VAL A 138 -2.59 -1.95 -4.44
C VAL A 138 -3.37 -3.19 -4.05
N ILE A 139 -3.03 -4.34 -4.62
CA ILE A 139 -3.64 -5.64 -4.30
C ILE A 139 -2.53 -6.64 -3.99
N ALA A 140 -2.56 -7.21 -2.80
CA ALA A 140 -1.71 -8.32 -2.40
C ALA A 140 -2.58 -9.51 -2.00
N GLY A 141 -2.34 -10.70 -2.57
CA GLY A 141 -3.01 -11.93 -2.16
C GLY A 141 -2.54 -12.44 -0.78
N GLY A 142 -1.34 -12.09 -0.39
CA GLY A 142 -0.73 -12.29 0.92
C GLY A 142 -0.83 -11.07 1.82
N ASP A 143 0.23 -10.84 2.59
CA ASP A 143 0.35 -9.71 3.50
C ASP A 143 0.79 -8.44 2.77
N ALA A 144 0.45 -7.27 3.31
CA ALA A 144 1.05 -6.02 2.89
C ALA A 144 1.67 -5.27 4.07
N SER A 145 2.93 -4.87 3.88
CA SER A 145 3.70 -4.13 4.89
C SER A 145 4.22 -2.83 4.29
N LEU A 146 3.83 -1.71 4.87
CA LEU A 146 4.21 -0.37 4.43
C LEU A 146 4.92 0.38 5.57
N TYR A 147 6.15 0.83 5.31
CA TYR A 147 6.97 1.53 6.29
C TYR A 147 7.54 2.83 5.74
N GLY A 148 7.60 3.86 6.56
CA GLY A 148 8.20 5.12 6.17
C GLY A 148 7.88 6.29 7.09
N THR A 149 7.83 7.49 6.52
CA THR A 149 7.53 8.73 7.25
C THR A 149 6.10 9.22 6.98
N SER A 150 5.64 9.12 5.73
CA SER A 150 4.30 9.53 5.34
C SER A 150 3.70 8.61 4.29
N PHE A 151 2.41 8.35 4.44
CA PHE A 151 1.61 7.60 3.49
C PHE A 151 0.36 8.38 3.11
N ASN A 152 0.10 8.48 1.81
CA ASN A 152 -1.09 9.14 1.27
C ASN A 152 -1.87 8.20 0.35
N ASN A 153 -3.04 7.75 0.83
CA ASN A 153 -3.99 6.90 0.10
C ASN A 153 -5.30 7.65 -0.19
N THR A 154 -5.23 8.95 -0.42
CA THR A 154 -6.44 9.75 -0.72
C THR A 154 -7.17 9.18 -1.95
N GLU A 155 -8.44 8.79 -1.77
CA GLU A 155 -9.28 8.15 -2.79
C GLU A 155 -8.66 6.86 -3.40
N GLY A 156 -7.56 6.36 -2.84
CA GLY A 156 -6.89 5.13 -3.29
C GLY A 156 -7.40 3.88 -2.57
N ASN A 157 -6.99 2.71 -3.06
CA ASN A 157 -7.39 1.43 -2.51
C ASN A 157 -6.17 0.54 -2.23
N ILE A 158 -6.09 -0.01 -1.01
CA ILE A 158 -5.19 -1.11 -0.67
C ILE A 158 -6.02 -2.27 -0.16
N ILE A 159 -5.84 -3.44 -0.77
CA ILE A 159 -6.56 -4.67 -0.44
C ILE A 159 -5.55 -5.78 -0.22
N THR A 160 -5.64 -6.47 0.91
CA THR A 160 -4.79 -7.63 1.22
C THR A 160 -5.62 -8.88 1.45
N GLY A 161 -5.11 -10.00 1.00
CA GLY A 161 -5.70 -11.32 1.23
C GLY A 161 -5.40 -11.89 2.62
N LYS A 162 -4.45 -11.30 3.34
CA LYS A 162 -4.07 -11.63 4.72
C LYS A 162 -3.94 -10.36 5.55
N ASP A 163 -2.89 -10.21 6.32
CA ASP A 163 -2.70 -9.10 7.24
C ASP A 163 -2.18 -7.83 6.54
N MET A 164 -2.45 -6.70 7.15
CA MET A 164 -1.96 -5.39 6.72
C MET A 164 -1.25 -4.69 7.87
N GLU A 165 -0.02 -4.26 7.64
CA GLU A 165 0.72 -3.44 8.61
C GLU A 165 1.20 -2.13 7.98
N LEU A 166 0.86 -1.00 8.62
CA LEU A 166 1.34 0.33 8.27
C LEU A 166 2.05 0.95 9.48
N VAL A 167 3.30 1.37 9.31
CA VAL A 167 4.09 2.02 10.37
C VAL A 167 4.71 3.29 9.80
N MET A 168 4.06 4.42 10.04
CA MET A 168 4.47 5.74 9.56
C MET A 168 3.94 6.83 10.47
N PRO A 169 4.69 7.89 10.81
CA PRO A 169 4.20 9.02 11.59
C PRO A 169 2.91 9.65 11.06
N TRP A 170 2.76 9.72 9.74
CA TRP A 170 1.60 10.30 9.09
C TRP A 170 0.94 9.30 8.14
N ILE A 171 -0.31 8.96 8.39
CA ILE A 171 -1.14 8.10 7.52
C ILE A 171 -2.37 8.88 7.10
N ARG A 172 -2.57 9.09 5.81
CA ARG A 172 -3.76 9.74 5.25
C ARG A 172 -4.52 8.75 4.37
N ASN A 173 -5.78 8.52 4.71
CA ASN A 173 -6.71 7.64 3.98
C ASN A 173 -8.04 8.37 3.67
N ARG A 174 -8.00 9.67 3.37
CA ARG A 174 -9.20 10.46 3.07
C ARG A 174 -9.94 9.92 1.85
N GLY A 175 -11.20 9.54 2.02
CA GLY A 175 -11.99 8.93 0.95
C GLY A 175 -11.44 7.62 0.39
N GLY A 176 -10.30 7.16 0.89
CA GLY A 176 -9.65 5.92 0.46
C GLY A 176 -10.13 4.69 1.21
N THR A 177 -9.69 3.52 0.78
CA THR A 177 -10.00 2.24 1.42
C THR A 177 -8.72 1.49 1.75
N LEU A 178 -8.59 1.06 3.00
CA LEU A 178 -7.64 0.05 3.46
C LEU A 178 -8.44 -1.16 3.89
N SER A 179 -8.20 -2.32 3.28
CA SER A 179 -8.97 -3.55 3.54
C SER A 179 -8.05 -4.75 3.69
N ALA A 180 -8.16 -5.47 4.79
CA ALA A 180 -7.44 -6.71 5.08
C ALA A 180 -8.41 -7.86 5.33
N LYS A 181 -8.22 -9.02 4.70
CA LYS A 181 -8.95 -10.25 5.07
C LYS A 181 -8.43 -10.87 6.37
N GLY A 182 -7.23 -10.52 6.78
CA GLY A 182 -6.66 -10.82 8.10
C GLY A 182 -6.85 -9.66 9.05
N SER A 183 -5.86 -9.47 9.91
CA SER A 183 -5.80 -8.36 10.86
C SER A 183 -5.19 -7.11 10.24
N MET A 184 -5.53 -5.96 10.81
CA MET A 184 -4.98 -4.68 10.38
C MET A 184 -4.29 -4.00 11.56
N LYS A 185 -3.01 -3.67 11.38
CA LYS A 185 -2.23 -2.95 12.39
C LYS A 185 -1.71 -1.65 11.82
N MET A 186 -2.01 -0.54 12.47
CA MET A 186 -1.57 0.78 12.06
C MET A 186 -0.91 1.52 13.22
N THR A 187 0.30 2.01 12.97
CA THR A 187 1.03 2.85 13.91
C THR A 187 1.33 4.20 13.26
N ALA A 188 0.66 5.25 13.75
CA ALA A 188 0.81 6.62 13.29
C ALA A 188 1.22 7.50 14.46
N GLU A 189 2.53 7.72 14.66
CA GLU A 189 3.02 8.50 15.80
C GLU A 189 2.42 9.91 15.89
N LYS A 190 2.02 10.47 14.77
CA LYS A 190 1.42 11.81 14.67
C LYS A 190 -0.08 11.73 14.38
N GLU A 191 -0.46 11.29 13.19
CA GLU A 191 -1.86 11.31 12.78
C GLU A 191 -2.21 10.15 11.82
N LEU A 192 -3.35 9.52 12.10
CA LEU A 192 -4.09 8.70 11.16
C LEU A 192 -5.36 9.48 10.76
N ASP A 193 -5.40 9.92 9.52
CA ASP A 193 -6.52 10.66 8.96
C ASP A 193 -7.35 9.77 8.02
N ASN A 194 -8.49 9.30 8.53
CA ASN A 194 -9.47 8.47 7.82
C ASN A 194 -10.77 9.24 7.55
N GLU A 195 -10.70 10.58 7.40
CA GLU A 195 -11.90 11.38 7.11
C GLU A 195 -12.58 10.88 5.82
N THR A 196 -13.87 10.52 5.90
CA THR A 196 -14.66 9.92 4.82
C THR A 196 -14.10 8.61 4.25
N GLY A 197 -12.98 8.11 4.79
CA GLY A 197 -12.31 6.89 4.35
C GLY A 197 -12.85 5.63 5.02
N ARG A 198 -12.28 4.49 4.66
CA ARG A 198 -12.69 3.18 5.16
C ARG A 198 -11.46 2.36 5.60
N LEU A 199 -11.51 1.85 6.82
CA LEU A 199 -10.61 0.87 7.39
C LEU A 199 -11.42 -0.40 7.65
N LEU A 200 -11.07 -1.50 6.98
CA LEU A 200 -11.84 -2.74 7.03
C LEU A 200 -10.91 -3.92 7.32
N SER A 201 -11.19 -4.71 8.33
CA SER A 201 -10.50 -5.98 8.59
C SER A 201 -11.49 -7.09 8.89
N ASP A 202 -11.21 -8.31 8.42
CA ASP A 202 -11.98 -9.49 8.86
C ASP A 202 -11.42 -10.04 10.18
N GLY A 203 -10.15 -9.76 10.50
CA GLY A 203 -9.47 -10.03 11.77
C GLY A 203 -9.58 -8.86 12.75
N ASP A 204 -8.63 -8.80 13.69
CA ASP A 204 -8.52 -7.68 14.64
C ASP A 204 -8.03 -6.41 13.97
N MET A 205 -8.39 -5.26 14.52
CA MET A 205 -7.92 -3.95 14.07
C MET A 205 -7.24 -3.23 15.24
N ASP A 206 -5.93 -3.05 15.13
CA ASP A 206 -5.12 -2.36 16.14
C ASP A 206 -4.61 -1.02 15.57
N ILE A 207 -5.04 0.07 16.20
CA ILE A 207 -4.64 1.43 15.81
C ILE A 207 -3.93 2.10 16.98
N SER A 208 -2.70 2.54 16.75
CA SER A 208 -1.95 3.40 17.66
C SER A 208 -1.65 4.72 16.96
N ALA A 209 -2.29 5.81 17.37
CA ALA A 209 -2.13 7.12 16.74
C ALA A 209 -2.28 8.25 17.74
N SER A 210 -1.36 9.25 17.73
CA SER A 210 -1.56 10.43 18.61
C SER A 210 -2.88 11.13 18.33
N VAL A 211 -3.23 11.24 17.04
CA VAL A 211 -4.54 11.74 16.60
C VAL A 211 -5.14 10.76 15.61
N LEU A 212 -6.33 10.27 15.89
CA LEU A 212 -7.16 9.55 14.92
C LEU A 212 -8.32 10.45 14.49
N ASN A 213 -8.34 10.84 13.23
CA ASN A 213 -9.48 11.50 12.58
C ASN A 213 -10.28 10.48 11.78
N ASN A 214 -11.46 10.10 12.27
CA ASN A 214 -12.43 9.23 11.60
C ASN A 214 -13.75 9.97 11.31
N LYS A 215 -13.71 11.29 11.10
CA LYS A 215 -14.91 12.08 10.77
C LYS A 215 -15.60 11.55 9.52
N ASN A 216 -16.87 11.23 9.63
CA ASN A 216 -17.66 10.67 8.54
C ASN A 216 -17.04 9.41 7.92
N GLY A 217 -15.97 8.88 8.50
CA GLY A 217 -15.28 7.68 8.06
C GLY A 217 -15.83 6.41 8.72
N THR A 218 -15.32 5.28 8.28
CA THR A 218 -15.69 3.97 8.82
C THR A 218 -14.44 3.20 9.21
N ALA A 219 -14.42 2.66 10.44
CA ALA A 219 -13.49 1.62 10.83
C ALA A 219 -14.32 0.40 11.28
N SER A 220 -14.16 -0.73 10.61
CA SER A 220 -14.92 -1.94 10.87
C SER A 220 -14.03 -3.17 10.95
N SER A 221 -14.21 -3.96 12.01
CA SER A 221 -13.48 -5.19 12.25
C SER A 221 -14.43 -6.37 12.38
N GLY A 222 -14.05 -7.51 11.80
CA GLY A 222 -14.71 -8.79 11.98
C GLY A 222 -14.45 -9.43 13.35
N LYS A 223 -13.54 -8.87 14.15
CA LYS A 223 -13.25 -9.28 15.54
C LYS A 223 -13.24 -8.06 16.46
N ASN A 224 -12.10 -7.70 17.00
CA ASN A 224 -11.95 -6.59 17.93
C ASN A 224 -11.38 -5.34 17.26
N ILE A 225 -11.72 -4.17 17.80
CA ILE A 225 -11.03 -2.92 17.53
C ILE A 225 -10.34 -2.46 18.80
N THR A 226 -9.03 -2.22 18.70
CA THR A 226 -8.25 -1.58 19.76
C THR A 226 -7.68 -0.27 19.24
N ILE A 227 -8.03 0.85 19.87
CA ILE A 227 -7.50 2.18 19.53
C ILE A 227 -6.82 2.77 20.74
N LYS A 228 -5.57 3.22 20.58
CA LYS A 228 -4.80 3.92 21.60
C LYS A 228 -4.24 5.22 21.03
N GLY A 229 -4.37 6.31 21.79
CA GLY A 229 -3.82 7.60 21.38
C GLY A 229 -4.17 8.75 22.31
N THR A 230 -3.98 9.95 21.80
CA THR A 230 -4.26 11.17 22.58
C THR A 230 -5.64 11.73 22.28
N ARG A 231 -6.04 11.75 21.03
CA ARG A 231 -7.36 12.24 20.58
C ARG A 231 -7.96 11.33 19.53
N LEU A 232 -9.23 11.01 19.70
CA LEU A 232 -10.05 10.33 18.70
C LEU A 232 -11.20 11.25 18.28
N ASP A 233 -11.32 11.54 17.01
CA ASP A 233 -12.47 12.25 16.43
C ASP A 233 -13.26 11.30 15.51
N ASN A 234 -14.41 10.84 15.98
CA ASN A 234 -15.38 10.00 15.26
C ASN A 234 -16.68 10.78 14.98
N ALA A 235 -16.62 12.10 14.87
CA ALA A 235 -17.83 12.88 14.60
C ALA A 235 -18.49 12.47 13.27
N GLY A 236 -19.76 12.05 13.31
CA GLY A 236 -20.48 11.51 12.16
C GLY A 236 -19.93 10.19 11.61
N GLY A 237 -18.83 9.68 12.16
CA GLY A 237 -18.18 8.44 11.72
C GLY A 237 -18.72 7.18 12.41
N THR A 238 -18.20 6.04 11.98
CA THR A 238 -18.60 4.73 12.53
C THR A 238 -17.36 3.93 12.95
N LEU A 239 -17.37 3.44 14.19
CA LEU A 239 -16.49 2.37 14.67
C LEU A 239 -17.38 1.15 14.95
N SER A 240 -17.09 0.02 14.30
CA SER A 240 -17.91 -1.18 14.40
C SER A 240 -17.06 -2.43 14.55
N ALA A 241 -17.22 -3.18 15.61
CA ALA A 241 -16.57 -4.45 15.84
C ALA A 241 -17.58 -5.58 16.02
N ARG A 242 -17.28 -6.77 15.49
CA ARG A 242 -18.10 -7.95 15.74
C ARG A 242 -17.98 -8.43 17.19
N ASP A 243 -16.76 -8.38 17.76
CA ASP A 243 -16.55 -8.78 19.15
C ASP A 243 -16.53 -7.54 20.04
N GLY A 244 -15.40 -7.04 20.47
CA GLY A 244 -15.30 -5.93 21.40
C GLY A 244 -14.61 -4.70 20.85
N ILE A 245 -14.78 -3.56 21.52
CA ILE A 245 -14.07 -2.32 21.23
C ILE A 245 -13.37 -1.83 22.48
N THR A 246 -12.08 -1.58 22.36
CA THR A 246 -11.27 -0.94 23.40
C THR A 246 -10.72 0.38 22.88
N LEU A 247 -11.16 1.50 23.48
CA LEU A 247 -10.72 2.84 23.14
C LEU A 247 -10.01 3.46 24.35
N HIS A 248 -8.78 3.87 24.16
CA HIS A 248 -8.03 4.65 25.14
C HIS A 248 -7.51 5.93 24.50
N ALA A 249 -8.00 7.07 24.95
CA ALA A 249 -7.56 8.39 24.52
C ALA A 249 -7.15 9.23 25.74
N ASP A 250 -5.89 9.64 25.82
CA ASP A 250 -5.39 10.41 26.97
C ASP A 250 -6.17 11.70 27.21
N ARG A 251 -6.68 12.33 26.15
CA ARG A 251 -7.39 13.60 26.22
C ARG A 251 -8.87 13.47 25.88
N SER A 252 -9.21 13.12 24.64
CA SER A 252 -10.61 13.23 24.23
C SER A 252 -11.04 12.20 23.21
N VAL A 253 -12.30 11.78 23.34
CA VAL A 253 -13.08 11.08 22.32
C VAL A 253 -14.25 12.00 21.94
N ASN A 254 -14.30 12.38 20.68
CA ASN A 254 -15.44 13.06 20.07
C ASN A 254 -16.22 12.05 19.23
N ASN A 255 -17.45 11.71 19.65
CA ASN A 255 -18.39 10.85 18.94
C ASN A 255 -19.71 11.59 18.63
N ALA A 256 -19.65 12.92 18.51
CA ALA A 256 -20.85 13.71 18.20
C ALA A 256 -21.46 13.26 16.86
N LYS A 257 -22.75 12.87 16.85
CA LYS A 257 -23.45 12.28 15.70
C LYS A 257 -22.81 11.00 15.16
N GLY A 258 -21.76 10.50 15.79
CA GLY A 258 -21.06 9.29 15.40
C GLY A 258 -21.66 8.02 16.01
N LYS A 259 -21.16 6.88 15.59
CA LYS A 259 -21.59 5.58 16.07
C LYS A 259 -20.38 4.73 16.49
N ILE A 260 -20.44 4.19 17.71
CA ILE A 260 -19.51 3.19 18.24
C ILE A 260 -20.35 1.99 18.62
N GLN A 261 -20.14 0.85 17.96
CA GLN A 261 -20.93 -0.34 18.20
C GLN A 261 -20.10 -1.61 18.21
N SER A 262 -20.45 -2.54 19.08
CA SER A 262 -19.94 -3.91 19.10
C SER A 262 -21.04 -4.89 19.45
N SER A 263 -20.78 -6.20 19.28
CA SER A 263 -21.72 -7.22 19.77
C SER A 263 -21.35 -7.74 21.16
N ARG A 264 -20.26 -7.24 21.72
CA ARG A 264 -19.78 -7.53 23.09
C ARG A 264 -19.35 -6.22 23.77
N ASP A 265 -18.42 -6.29 24.67
CA ASP A 265 -18.04 -5.17 25.52
C ASP A 265 -17.43 -3.98 24.76
N ILE A 266 -17.75 -2.78 25.21
CA ILE A 266 -17.09 -1.54 24.83
C ILE A 266 -16.39 -0.96 26.06
N PHE A 267 -15.06 -0.91 26.01
CA PHE A 267 -14.27 -0.23 27.02
C PHE A 267 -13.80 1.11 26.46
N LEU A 268 -14.23 2.20 27.07
CA LEU A 268 -13.86 3.55 26.65
C LEU A 268 -13.22 4.30 27.83
N SER A 269 -12.01 4.80 27.62
CA SER A 269 -11.31 5.65 28.60
C SER A 269 -10.86 6.93 27.91
N ALA A 270 -11.29 8.09 28.43
CA ALA A 270 -10.86 9.41 27.98
C ALA A 270 -11.05 10.43 29.08
N ALA A 271 -10.24 11.52 29.08
CA ALA A 271 -10.48 12.63 29.98
C ALA A 271 -11.78 13.40 29.64
N VAL A 272 -12.11 13.46 28.34
CA VAL A 272 -13.35 14.10 27.84
C VAL A 272 -14.01 13.20 26.81
N LEU A 273 -15.30 12.93 26.96
CA LEU A 273 -16.14 12.26 25.98
C LEU A 273 -17.25 13.20 25.53
N ASP A 274 -17.29 13.53 24.25
CA ASP A 274 -18.44 14.18 23.62
C ASP A 274 -19.24 13.16 22.81
N ASN A 275 -20.43 12.82 23.25
CA ASN A 275 -21.35 11.88 22.57
C ASN A 275 -22.70 12.55 22.25
N ARG A 276 -22.73 13.87 22.04
CA ARG A 276 -23.98 14.57 21.70
C ARG A 276 -24.55 14.06 20.36
N GLU A 277 -25.80 13.65 20.36
CA GLU A 277 -26.48 13.02 19.24
C GLU A 277 -25.80 11.74 18.71
N GLY A 278 -24.72 11.27 19.39
CA GLY A 278 -23.99 10.06 19.04
C GLY A 278 -24.58 8.81 19.71
N LYS A 279 -24.15 7.64 19.25
CA LYS A 279 -24.56 6.35 19.80
C LYS A 279 -23.32 5.52 20.19
N ILE A 280 -23.38 4.93 21.39
CA ILE A 280 -22.43 3.93 21.86
C ILE A 280 -23.28 2.74 22.32
N VAL A 281 -23.16 1.59 21.63
CA VAL A 281 -24.05 0.44 21.82
C VAL A 281 -23.25 -0.86 21.76
N SER A 282 -23.43 -1.71 22.73
CA SER A 282 -22.94 -3.09 22.77
C SER A 282 -24.10 -4.09 22.82
#